data_02d4bc071f248a798d2f43000b929d80
#
_entry.id   02d4bc071f248a798d2f43000b929d80
#
_cell.length_a   1.000
_cell.length_b   1.000
_cell.length_c   1.000
_cell.angle_alpha   90.00
_cell.angle_beta   90.00
_cell.angle_gamma   90.00
#
_symmetry.space_group_name_H-M   'P 1'
#
loop_
_entity.id
_entity.type
_entity.pdbx_description
1 polymer ?
#
loop_
_entity_poly.entity_id
_entity_poly.type
_entity_poly.pdbx_seq_one_letter_code
_entity_poly.pdbx_strand_id
1 'polypeptide(L)'
;MENKQVKAVSLISGGLDSMLATKLMLEQGIHVEGINFFTGFCVEGHTHAIRKQDKEKQKRNNSLWVAEQLGIKLHIIDVIEEYKDVLLNPKYGYGANMNPCLDCKIFMVRKAKEWAKENGFDFIITGEVIGQRPMSQRKSTMPVVQKQSGVDDLLLRPLSAKNLPETKPEREGWVDRSKLMGITGRGRKDQMRMAREWGIEDYASPAGGCCFLTDKQYSDKLVDLWQARNSKEYEFDDIMLLKVGRHIRYKPEYKLIVGREEGENNYLNGYKNQFIHVYCSSHQGPLILIDGDFDKADEDFTAQILGRFTQGKNAESVTMVFNYLDGTSKEVVVKPMPADEIKKEWYI
;
A
#
# COMPACT_ATOMS: atom_id res chain seq x y z
N MET A 1 -31.84 32.66 11.32
CA MET A 1 -31.45 31.37 10.70
C MET A 1 -30.02 31.13 11.14
N GLU A 2 -29.78 30.16 12.01
CA GLU A 2 -28.40 29.75 12.33
C GLU A 2 -27.71 29.33 11.04
N ASN A 3 -26.60 30.03 10.72
CA ASN A 3 -25.78 29.61 9.58
C ASN A 3 -25.25 28.22 9.84
N LYS A 4 -25.87 27.18 9.24
CA LYS A 4 -25.37 25.82 9.31
C LYS A 4 -23.90 25.83 8.88
N GLN A 5 -23.01 25.43 9.78
CA GLN A 5 -21.60 25.28 9.45
C GLN A 5 -21.45 24.20 8.37
N VAL A 6 -20.90 24.58 7.22
CA VAL A 6 -20.61 23.66 6.13
C VAL A 6 -19.47 22.75 6.52
N LYS A 7 -19.63 21.45 6.26
CA LYS A 7 -18.69 20.39 6.64
C LYS A 7 -18.22 19.62 5.43
N ALA A 8 -16.93 19.40 5.33
CA ALA A 8 -16.33 18.60 4.26
C ALA A 8 -15.53 17.43 4.81
N VAL A 9 -15.50 16.31 4.09
CA VAL A 9 -14.60 15.21 4.35
C VAL A 9 -13.49 15.19 3.30
N SER A 10 -12.24 15.08 3.75
CA SER A 10 -11.07 15.03 2.88
C SER A 10 -10.46 13.63 2.83
N LEU A 11 -10.21 13.12 1.62
CA LEU A 11 -9.47 11.88 1.40
C LEU A 11 -7.97 12.14 1.65
N ILE A 12 -7.47 11.69 2.80
CA ILE A 12 -6.09 11.87 3.23
C ILE A 12 -5.25 10.66 2.85
N SER A 13 -4.31 10.85 1.94
CA SER A 13 -3.37 9.82 1.49
C SER A 13 -1.99 9.92 2.15
N GLY A 14 -1.79 10.85 3.09
CA GLY A 14 -0.48 11.12 3.66
C GLY A 14 0.47 11.90 2.75
N GLY A 15 0.08 12.19 1.50
CA GLY A 15 0.88 12.95 0.55
C GLY A 15 0.60 14.45 0.58
N LEU A 16 1.57 15.25 0.08
CA LEU A 16 1.51 16.71 0.04
C LEU A 16 0.21 17.25 -0.60
N ASP A 17 -0.23 16.66 -1.71
CA ASP A 17 -1.41 17.17 -2.43
C ASP A 17 -2.70 17.07 -1.59
N SER A 18 -2.90 15.98 -0.85
CA SER A 18 -4.05 15.84 0.05
C SER A 18 -3.97 16.82 1.22
N MET A 19 -2.77 17.09 1.74
CA MET A 19 -2.54 18.05 2.80
C MET A 19 -2.86 19.47 2.33
N LEU A 20 -2.35 19.90 1.18
CA LEU A 20 -2.59 21.23 0.62
C LEU A 20 -4.07 21.47 0.25
N ALA A 21 -4.72 20.46 -0.35
CA ALA A 21 -6.14 20.54 -0.68
C ALA A 21 -7.01 20.75 0.57
N THR A 22 -6.70 20.03 1.64
CA THR A 22 -7.37 20.16 2.94
C THR A 22 -7.10 21.52 3.56
N LYS A 23 -5.85 21.97 3.57
CA LYS A 23 -5.46 23.29 4.11
C LYS A 23 -6.20 24.44 3.43
N LEU A 24 -6.35 24.39 2.09
CA LEU A 24 -7.14 25.39 1.35
C LEU A 24 -8.58 25.53 1.85
N MET A 25 -9.19 24.44 2.30
CA MET A 25 -10.56 24.47 2.84
C MET A 25 -10.58 24.99 4.26
N LEU A 26 -9.62 24.60 5.09
CA LEU A 26 -9.49 25.13 6.46
C LEU A 26 -9.27 26.65 6.47
N GLU A 27 -8.45 27.18 5.54
CA GLU A 27 -8.23 28.62 5.38
C GLU A 27 -9.50 29.41 4.96
N GLN A 28 -10.51 28.70 4.43
CA GLN A 28 -11.82 29.28 4.11
C GLN A 28 -12.85 29.09 5.24
N GLY A 29 -12.43 28.57 6.39
CA GLY A 29 -13.31 28.36 7.54
C GLY A 29 -14.24 27.15 7.44
N ILE A 30 -13.99 26.26 6.48
CA ILE A 30 -14.74 25.01 6.33
C ILE A 30 -14.32 24.04 7.44
N HIS A 31 -15.27 23.44 8.13
CA HIS A 31 -14.99 22.31 9.02
C HIS A 31 -14.61 21.08 8.20
N VAL A 32 -13.41 20.55 8.40
CA VAL A 32 -12.90 19.40 7.65
C VAL A 32 -12.49 18.27 8.58
N GLU A 33 -12.95 17.07 8.30
CA GLU A 33 -12.39 15.83 8.86
C GLU A 33 -11.75 14.99 7.75
N GLY A 34 -10.73 14.22 8.10
CA GLY A 34 -10.01 13.36 7.17
C GLY A 34 -10.54 11.92 7.16
N ILE A 35 -10.49 11.28 5.99
CA ILE A 35 -10.68 9.83 5.86
C ILE A 35 -9.47 9.24 5.16
N ASN A 36 -8.99 8.12 5.70
CA ASN A 36 -8.02 7.23 5.06
C ASN A 36 -8.60 5.82 4.98
N PHE A 37 -8.63 5.23 3.78
CA PHE A 37 -9.09 3.86 3.58
C PHE A 37 -7.92 2.89 3.56
N PHE A 38 -7.98 1.87 4.39
CA PHE A 38 -7.00 0.81 4.46
C PHE A 38 -7.46 -0.40 3.64
N THR A 39 -6.76 -0.67 2.52
CA THR A 39 -7.08 -1.75 1.58
C THR A 39 -6.21 -2.99 1.75
N GLY A 40 -5.22 -2.95 2.65
CA GLY A 40 -4.18 -3.97 2.73
C GLY A 40 -3.03 -3.79 1.71
N PHE A 41 -3.25 -3.11 0.58
CA PHE A 41 -2.25 -2.92 -0.48
C PHE A 41 -1.52 -1.57 -0.42
N CYS A 42 -1.92 -0.66 0.47
CA CYS A 42 -1.28 0.64 0.60
C CYS A 42 0.19 0.49 1.03
N VAL A 43 1.06 1.34 0.46
CA VAL A 43 2.47 1.42 0.87
C VAL A 43 2.58 1.99 2.27
N GLU A 44 1.66 2.86 2.63
CA GLU A 44 1.58 3.48 3.95
C GLU A 44 1.21 2.45 5.03
N GLY A 45 1.87 2.54 6.17
CA GLY A 45 1.64 1.65 7.31
C GLY A 45 2.46 0.35 7.30
N HIS A 46 2.79 -0.22 6.14
CA HIS A 46 3.54 -1.48 6.08
C HIS A 46 5.06 -1.30 6.27
N THR A 47 5.64 -0.26 5.67
CA THR A 47 7.09 -0.02 5.72
C THR A 47 7.61 0.28 7.12
N HIS A 48 6.73 0.68 8.04
CA HIS A 48 7.11 1.06 9.40
C HIS A 48 7.55 -0.13 10.26
N ALA A 49 6.96 -1.31 10.06
CA ALA A 49 7.25 -2.49 10.86
C ALA A 49 8.51 -3.24 10.40
N ILE A 50 8.89 -3.14 9.14
CA ILE A 50 9.77 -4.11 8.48
C ILE A 50 11.11 -3.51 8.01
N ARG A 51 11.18 -2.24 7.60
CA ARG A 51 12.43 -1.66 7.09
C ARG A 51 13.38 -1.25 8.19
N LYS A 52 14.69 -1.55 7.98
CA LYS A 52 15.80 -1.04 8.80
C LYS A 52 15.65 0.45 9.04
N GLN A 53 15.79 0.86 10.27
CA GLN A 53 15.72 2.26 10.66
C GLN A 53 16.87 3.04 10.00
N ASP A 54 16.54 3.94 9.09
CA ASP A 54 17.33 5.15 8.95
C ASP A 54 17.23 5.87 10.29
N LYS A 55 18.34 5.87 11.05
CA LYS A 55 18.38 6.38 12.43
C LYS A 55 17.97 7.86 12.55
N GLU A 56 17.90 8.58 11.41
CA GLU A 56 17.63 10.01 11.34
C GLU A 56 16.17 10.39 11.02
N LYS A 57 15.34 9.47 10.54
CA LYS A 57 13.93 9.76 10.24
C LYS A 57 13.02 8.87 11.06
N GLN A 58 12.33 9.49 11.99
CA GLN A 58 11.29 8.82 12.77
C GLN A 58 10.24 8.25 11.83
N LYS A 59 10.02 6.94 11.89
CA LYS A 59 8.99 6.26 11.10
C LYS A 59 7.63 6.72 11.60
N ARG A 60 6.84 7.32 10.72
CA ARG A 60 5.50 7.81 11.05
C ARG A 60 4.47 7.34 10.02
N ASN A 61 3.24 7.21 10.43
CA ASN A 61 2.12 7.13 9.51
C ASN A 61 1.85 8.54 8.95
N ASN A 62 2.09 8.73 7.66
CA ASN A 62 1.99 10.06 7.06
C ASN A 62 0.56 10.60 7.07
N SER A 63 -0.47 9.75 6.99
CA SER A 63 -1.87 10.20 7.03
C SER A 63 -2.22 10.75 8.42
N LEU A 64 -1.80 10.07 9.50
CA LEU A 64 -1.96 10.54 10.86
C LEU A 64 -1.19 11.83 11.09
N TRP A 65 0.05 11.87 10.62
CA TRP A 65 0.88 13.07 10.74
C TRP A 65 0.28 14.28 10.00
N VAL A 66 -0.21 14.08 8.77
CA VAL A 66 -0.89 15.15 8.02
C VAL A 66 -2.11 15.65 8.79
N ALA A 67 -2.91 14.77 9.36
CA ALA A 67 -4.07 15.15 10.14
C ALA A 67 -3.68 15.96 11.40
N GLU A 68 -2.62 15.54 12.10
CA GLU A 68 -2.06 16.24 13.26
C GLU A 68 -1.58 17.65 12.88
N GLN A 69 -0.80 17.78 11.78
CA GLN A 69 -0.31 19.08 11.30
C GLN A 69 -1.44 20.03 10.89
N LEU A 70 -2.54 19.49 10.40
CA LEU A 70 -3.71 20.28 10.01
C LEU A 70 -4.70 20.52 11.17
N GLY A 71 -4.50 19.89 12.33
CA GLY A 71 -5.41 19.96 13.46
C GLY A 71 -6.79 19.38 13.18
N ILE A 72 -6.89 18.36 12.34
CA ILE A 72 -8.14 17.71 11.95
C ILE A 72 -8.25 16.29 12.52
N LYS A 73 -9.47 15.85 12.76
CA LYS A 73 -9.75 14.44 13.07
C LYS A 73 -9.57 13.58 11.83
N LEU A 74 -8.92 12.42 11.97
CA LEU A 74 -8.74 11.43 10.92
C LEU A 74 -9.47 10.14 11.27
N HIS A 75 -10.26 9.64 10.32
CA HIS A 75 -10.92 8.34 10.37
C HIS A 75 -10.16 7.35 9.49
N ILE A 76 -9.67 6.27 10.08
CA ILE A 76 -9.07 5.16 9.32
C ILE A 76 -10.14 4.08 9.22
N ILE A 77 -10.53 3.76 7.99
CA ILE A 77 -11.60 2.81 7.69
C ILE A 77 -11.00 1.60 6.99
N ASP A 78 -11.19 0.43 7.58
CA ASP A 78 -10.81 -0.84 6.97
C ASP A 78 -11.84 -1.19 5.87
N VAL A 79 -11.31 -1.44 4.68
CA VAL A 79 -12.10 -1.83 3.50
C VAL A 79 -11.46 -3.02 2.78
N ILE A 80 -10.67 -3.83 3.49
CA ILE A 80 -9.92 -4.95 2.90
C ILE A 80 -10.88 -5.88 2.16
N GLU A 81 -11.96 -6.30 2.80
CA GLU A 81 -12.91 -7.25 2.23
C GLU A 81 -13.65 -6.67 1.01
N GLU A 82 -14.17 -5.45 1.13
CA GLU A 82 -14.88 -4.82 0.03
C GLU A 82 -13.95 -4.47 -1.16
N TYR A 83 -12.65 -4.28 -0.88
CA TYR A 83 -11.66 -4.01 -1.90
C TYR A 83 -11.28 -5.24 -2.73
N LYS A 84 -11.59 -6.45 -2.27
CA LYS A 84 -11.36 -7.70 -3.03
C LYS A 84 -12.00 -7.63 -4.42
N ASP A 85 -13.25 -7.20 -4.50
CA ASP A 85 -13.96 -7.07 -5.79
C ASP A 85 -13.28 -6.04 -6.72
N VAL A 86 -12.79 -4.92 -6.17
CA VAL A 86 -12.05 -3.90 -6.94
C VAL A 86 -10.78 -4.48 -7.57
N LEU A 87 -10.07 -5.34 -6.83
CA LEU A 87 -8.85 -5.99 -7.32
C LEU A 87 -9.16 -7.11 -8.31
N LEU A 88 -10.17 -7.94 -8.02
CA LEU A 88 -10.41 -9.17 -8.78
C LEU A 88 -11.22 -8.91 -10.07
N ASN A 89 -12.10 -7.91 -10.05
CA ASN A 89 -13.05 -7.62 -11.13
C ASN A 89 -13.03 -6.13 -11.55
N PRO A 90 -11.86 -5.53 -11.85
CA PRO A 90 -11.79 -4.11 -12.19
C PRO A 90 -12.51 -3.82 -13.50
N LYS A 91 -13.52 -2.95 -13.47
CA LYS A 91 -14.31 -2.55 -14.64
C LYS A 91 -13.45 -1.86 -15.72
N TYR A 92 -12.44 -1.12 -15.30
CA TYR A 92 -11.54 -0.36 -16.17
C TYR A 92 -10.19 -1.04 -16.37
N GLY A 93 -10.06 -2.27 -15.88
CA GLY A 93 -8.84 -3.06 -15.98
C GLY A 93 -7.69 -2.56 -15.11
N TYR A 94 -6.55 -3.19 -15.31
CA TYR A 94 -5.32 -2.86 -14.58
C TYR A 94 -4.50 -1.84 -15.35
N GLY A 95 -3.77 -1.02 -14.59
CA GLY A 95 -2.76 -0.12 -15.12
C GLY A 95 -1.38 -0.77 -15.19
N ALA A 96 -0.38 -0.15 -14.54
CA ALA A 96 0.91 -0.79 -14.37
C ALA A 96 0.75 -2.00 -13.44
N ASN A 97 1.11 -3.19 -13.94
CA ASN A 97 1.00 -4.47 -13.20
C ASN A 97 -0.46 -4.75 -12.76
N MET A 98 -0.67 -5.16 -11.51
CA MET A 98 -2.00 -5.52 -10.98
C MET A 98 -2.75 -4.34 -10.35
N ASN A 99 -2.46 -3.10 -10.76
CA ASN A 99 -3.01 -1.90 -10.14
C ASN A 99 -4.35 -1.45 -10.78
N PRO A 100 -5.52 -1.62 -10.13
CA PRO A 100 -6.82 -1.17 -10.64
C PRO A 100 -7.07 0.32 -10.31
N CYS A 101 -6.14 1.22 -10.65
CA CYS A 101 -6.06 2.59 -10.13
C CYS A 101 -7.34 3.43 -10.34
N LEU A 102 -8.03 3.25 -11.47
CA LEU A 102 -9.27 4.01 -11.73
C LEU A 102 -10.43 3.46 -10.90
N ASP A 103 -10.58 2.13 -10.85
CA ASP A 103 -11.60 1.48 -10.03
C ASP A 103 -11.37 1.73 -8.53
N CYS A 104 -10.11 1.68 -8.08
CA CYS A 104 -9.72 2.06 -6.73
C CYS A 104 -10.17 3.49 -6.39
N LYS A 105 -9.93 4.45 -7.28
CA LYS A 105 -10.35 5.84 -7.04
C LYS A 105 -11.88 5.99 -6.98
N ILE A 106 -12.60 5.33 -7.89
CA ILE A 106 -14.08 5.31 -7.89
C ILE A 106 -14.60 4.73 -6.57
N PHE A 107 -14.04 3.60 -6.14
CA PHE A 107 -14.39 2.94 -4.89
C PHE A 107 -14.16 3.86 -3.68
N MET A 108 -12.97 4.47 -3.55
CA MET A 108 -12.64 5.37 -2.44
C MET A 108 -13.58 6.58 -2.37
N VAL A 109 -13.91 7.19 -3.51
CA VAL A 109 -14.81 8.35 -3.55
C VAL A 109 -16.24 7.93 -3.21
N ARG A 110 -16.70 6.77 -3.67
CA ARG A 110 -18.01 6.20 -3.32
C ARG A 110 -18.12 5.97 -1.82
N LYS A 111 -17.12 5.30 -1.21
CA LYS A 111 -17.08 5.04 0.25
C LYS A 111 -17.03 6.35 1.04
N ALA A 112 -16.29 7.35 0.58
CA ALA A 112 -16.28 8.66 1.21
C ALA A 112 -17.65 9.35 1.15
N LYS A 113 -18.40 9.21 0.03
CA LYS A 113 -19.76 9.72 -0.10
C LYS A 113 -20.72 9.04 0.88
N GLU A 114 -20.66 7.71 0.98
CA GLU A 114 -21.47 6.92 1.91
C GLU A 114 -21.22 7.40 3.34
N TRP A 115 -19.97 7.45 3.75
CA TRP A 115 -19.57 7.92 5.06
C TRP A 115 -19.99 9.38 5.33
N ALA A 116 -19.77 10.29 4.36
CA ALA A 116 -20.16 11.69 4.48
C ALA A 116 -21.65 11.86 4.74
N LYS A 117 -22.49 11.10 4.01
CA LYS A 117 -23.94 11.09 4.18
C LYS A 117 -24.36 10.64 5.57
N GLU A 118 -23.76 9.55 6.07
CA GLU A 118 -24.06 8.97 7.39
C GLU A 118 -23.63 9.88 8.54
N ASN A 119 -22.55 10.65 8.35
CA ASN A 119 -21.98 11.51 9.39
C ASN A 119 -22.31 13.00 9.24
N GLY A 120 -23.20 13.35 8.30
CA GLY A 120 -23.72 14.73 8.16
C GLY A 120 -22.72 15.70 7.58
N PHE A 121 -21.86 15.25 6.65
CA PHE A 121 -20.94 16.10 5.86
C PHE A 121 -21.58 16.46 4.53
N ASP A 122 -21.29 17.67 4.06
CA ASP A 122 -21.96 18.28 2.91
C ASP A 122 -21.26 17.98 1.57
N PHE A 123 -19.92 17.83 1.55
CA PHE A 123 -19.15 17.53 0.33
C PHE A 123 -17.81 16.83 0.61
N ILE A 124 -17.15 16.41 -0.46
CA ILE A 124 -15.91 15.62 -0.42
C ILE A 124 -14.77 16.40 -1.08
N ILE A 125 -13.57 16.29 -0.51
CA ILE A 125 -12.35 16.91 -0.99
C ILE A 125 -11.35 15.83 -1.39
N THR A 126 -10.65 16.01 -2.52
CA THR A 126 -9.48 15.22 -2.88
C THR A 126 -8.32 16.09 -3.31
N GLY A 127 -7.10 15.66 -3.00
CA GLY A 127 -5.85 16.29 -3.48
C GLY A 127 -5.46 15.90 -4.91
N GLU A 128 -6.42 15.57 -5.78
CA GLU A 128 -6.14 15.21 -7.16
C GLU A 128 -5.73 16.42 -7.99
N VAL A 129 -4.68 16.25 -8.80
CA VAL A 129 -4.19 17.25 -9.75
C VAL A 129 -4.30 16.72 -11.17
N ILE A 130 -4.91 17.50 -12.08
CA ILE A 130 -5.07 17.11 -13.49
C ILE A 130 -3.71 16.78 -14.11
N GLY A 131 -3.58 15.58 -14.69
CA GLY A 131 -2.39 15.14 -15.40
C GLY A 131 -1.25 14.63 -14.53
N GLN A 132 -1.38 14.65 -13.20
CA GLN A 132 -0.31 14.23 -12.30
C GLN A 132 -0.13 12.70 -12.26
N ARG A 133 -1.22 11.93 -12.29
CA ARG A 133 -1.17 10.47 -12.37
C ARG A 133 -1.76 9.96 -13.69
N PRO A 134 -1.12 8.95 -14.32
CA PRO A 134 -1.43 8.58 -15.71
C PRO A 134 -2.80 7.91 -15.91
N MET A 135 -3.40 7.34 -14.87
CA MET A 135 -4.70 6.66 -15.01
C MET A 135 -5.86 7.44 -14.41
N SER A 136 -5.84 7.67 -13.10
CA SER A 136 -6.98 8.23 -12.37
C SER A 136 -7.09 9.75 -12.44
N GLN A 137 -6.01 10.46 -12.80
CA GLN A 137 -5.98 11.92 -12.79
C GLN A 137 -5.83 12.57 -14.18
N ARG A 138 -6.23 11.86 -15.24
CA ARG A 138 -6.36 12.47 -16.57
C ARG A 138 -7.61 13.35 -16.59
N LYS A 139 -7.59 14.43 -17.36
CA LYS A 139 -8.78 15.30 -17.53
C LYS A 139 -10.00 14.49 -17.97
N SER A 140 -9.82 13.47 -18.82
CA SER A 140 -10.90 12.58 -19.29
C SER A 140 -11.41 11.58 -18.24
N THR A 141 -10.60 11.20 -17.26
CA THR A 141 -11.01 10.21 -16.25
C THR A 141 -11.64 10.83 -15.01
N MET A 142 -11.39 12.12 -14.71
CA MET A 142 -11.99 12.80 -13.58
C MET A 142 -13.53 12.84 -13.61
N PRO A 143 -14.20 13.11 -14.75
CA PRO A 143 -15.66 12.97 -14.86
C PRO A 143 -16.15 11.53 -14.69
N VAL A 144 -15.35 10.54 -15.13
CA VAL A 144 -15.66 9.11 -14.93
C VAL A 144 -15.70 8.76 -13.44
N VAL A 145 -14.67 9.17 -12.69
CA VAL A 145 -14.64 8.98 -11.23
C VAL A 145 -15.88 9.59 -10.59
N GLN A 146 -16.20 10.81 -10.93
CA GLN A 146 -17.33 11.57 -10.39
C GLN A 146 -18.67 10.87 -10.65
N LYS A 147 -18.92 10.48 -11.90
CA LYS A 147 -20.14 9.79 -12.31
C LYS A 147 -20.25 8.39 -11.73
N GLN A 148 -19.17 7.58 -11.81
CA GLN A 148 -19.22 6.18 -11.40
C GLN A 148 -19.23 5.99 -9.87
N SER A 149 -18.69 6.94 -9.11
CA SER A 149 -18.82 6.96 -7.65
C SER A 149 -20.19 7.45 -7.18
N GLY A 150 -20.98 8.04 -8.09
CA GLY A 150 -22.27 8.65 -7.79
C GLY A 150 -22.18 9.88 -6.88
N VAL A 151 -20.98 10.47 -6.71
CA VAL A 151 -20.79 11.67 -5.89
C VAL A 151 -21.27 12.93 -6.61
N ASP A 152 -21.49 12.82 -7.93
CA ASP A 152 -21.91 13.91 -8.79
C ASP A 152 -21.06 15.17 -8.61
N ASP A 153 -21.66 16.31 -8.36
CA ASP A 153 -20.97 17.60 -8.20
C ASP A 153 -20.59 17.95 -6.75
N LEU A 154 -20.64 16.97 -5.84
CA LEU A 154 -20.17 17.14 -4.45
C LEU A 154 -18.68 16.80 -4.25
N LEU A 155 -17.94 16.45 -5.32
CA LEU A 155 -16.51 16.18 -5.27
C LEU A 155 -15.71 17.39 -5.69
N LEU A 156 -15.09 18.08 -4.74
CA LEU A 156 -14.20 19.21 -4.98
C LEU A 156 -12.74 18.76 -5.08
N ARG A 157 -12.02 19.33 -6.04
CA ARG A 157 -10.58 19.15 -6.27
C ARG A 157 -9.86 20.49 -6.16
N PRO A 158 -9.60 20.99 -4.95
CA PRO A 158 -9.17 22.38 -4.71
C PRO A 158 -7.93 22.78 -5.50
N LEU A 159 -6.99 21.85 -5.70
CA LEU A 159 -5.73 22.14 -6.42
C LEU A 159 -5.91 22.32 -7.94
N SER A 160 -6.98 21.79 -8.53
CA SER A 160 -7.23 21.87 -9.98
C SER A 160 -8.58 22.50 -10.33
N ALA A 161 -9.30 23.04 -9.36
CA ALA A 161 -10.68 23.49 -9.52
C ALA A 161 -10.89 24.48 -10.66
N LYS A 162 -9.97 25.45 -10.83
CA LYS A 162 -10.06 26.47 -11.90
C LYS A 162 -9.99 25.89 -13.33
N ASN A 163 -9.54 24.64 -13.48
CA ASN A 163 -9.47 23.91 -14.76
C ASN A 163 -10.58 22.85 -14.92
N LEU A 164 -11.52 22.81 -13.98
CA LEU A 164 -12.67 21.90 -13.95
C LEU A 164 -13.98 22.69 -13.90
N PRO A 165 -15.11 22.08 -14.29
CA PRO A 165 -16.43 22.67 -14.09
C PRO A 165 -16.66 22.98 -12.60
N GLU A 166 -17.47 24.00 -12.34
CA GLU A 166 -17.87 24.34 -10.99
C GLU A 166 -18.66 23.21 -10.33
N THR A 167 -18.32 22.93 -9.09
CA THR A 167 -19.03 21.96 -8.24
C THR A 167 -20.12 22.65 -7.42
N LYS A 168 -21.02 21.89 -6.82
CA LYS A 168 -22.07 22.45 -5.97
C LYS A 168 -21.51 23.32 -4.84
N PRO A 169 -20.48 22.93 -4.08
CA PRO A 169 -19.88 23.78 -3.05
C PRO A 169 -19.47 25.18 -3.54
N GLU A 170 -19.01 25.27 -4.81
CA GLU A 170 -18.62 26.54 -5.43
C GLU A 170 -19.84 27.37 -5.84
N ARG A 171 -20.85 26.74 -6.48
CA ARG A 171 -22.07 27.44 -6.93
C ARG A 171 -22.95 27.94 -5.80
N GLU A 172 -23.01 27.18 -4.71
CA GLU A 172 -23.77 27.56 -3.49
C GLU A 172 -23.00 28.55 -2.59
N GLY A 173 -21.79 28.95 -2.99
CA GLY A 173 -20.97 29.86 -2.22
C GLY A 173 -20.44 29.30 -0.90
N TRP A 174 -20.45 27.97 -0.73
CA TRP A 174 -19.84 27.32 0.43
C TRP A 174 -18.33 27.46 0.39
N VAL A 175 -17.78 27.47 -0.82
CA VAL A 175 -16.33 27.59 -1.12
C VAL A 175 -16.12 28.73 -2.10
N ASP A 176 -15.23 29.64 -1.76
CA ASP A 176 -14.80 30.73 -2.63
C ASP A 176 -13.84 30.21 -3.71
N ARG A 177 -14.35 30.08 -4.94
CA ARG A 177 -13.57 29.60 -6.10
C ARG A 177 -12.35 30.46 -6.41
N SER A 178 -12.38 31.75 -6.09
CA SER A 178 -11.25 32.63 -6.36
C SER A 178 -9.98 32.22 -5.62
N LYS A 179 -10.13 31.59 -4.44
CA LYS A 179 -9.08 31.07 -3.57
C LYS A 179 -8.61 29.66 -3.96
N LEU A 180 -9.29 28.99 -4.90
CA LEU A 180 -8.90 27.67 -5.40
C LEU A 180 -7.80 27.78 -6.45
N MET A 181 -7.16 26.63 -6.75
CA MET A 181 -6.01 26.57 -7.64
C MET A 181 -6.38 26.04 -9.04
N GLY A 182 -5.49 26.29 -10.00
CA GLY A 182 -5.57 25.77 -11.36
C GLY A 182 -4.34 24.94 -11.73
N ILE A 183 -3.84 24.12 -10.81
CA ILE A 183 -2.62 23.33 -11.01
C ILE A 183 -2.90 22.17 -11.96
N THR A 184 -1.96 21.92 -12.89
CA THR A 184 -2.00 20.80 -13.84
C THR A 184 -0.61 20.23 -14.10
N GLY A 185 -0.56 18.98 -14.57
CA GLY A 185 0.68 18.32 -14.98
C GLY A 185 1.40 17.59 -13.86
N ARG A 186 2.58 17.05 -14.17
CA ARG A 186 3.38 16.23 -13.24
C ARG A 186 4.34 17.05 -12.36
N GLY A 187 4.56 18.30 -12.73
CA GLY A 187 5.41 19.21 -11.95
C GLY A 187 4.79 19.53 -10.60
N ARG A 188 5.63 19.72 -9.58
CA ARG A 188 5.21 20.02 -8.20
C ARG A 188 5.68 21.38 -7.70
N LYS A 189 6.10 22.24 -8.61
CA LYS A 189 6.64 23.57 -8.24
C LYS A 189 5.62 24.39 -7.46
N ASP A 190 4.35 24.38 -7.90
CA ASP A 190 3.28 25.12 -7.24
C ASP A 190 2.96 24.56 -5.88
N GLN A 191 2.84 23.22 -5.75
CA GLN A 191 2.60 22.57 -4.47
C GLN A 191 3.74 22.85 -3.47
N MET A 192 4.99 22.75 -3.91
CA MET A 192 6.15 23.03 -3.06
C MET A 192 6.25 24.51 -2.68
N ARG A 193 5.80 25.43 -3.54
CA ARG A 193 5.69 26.86 -3.21
C ARG A 193 4.63 27.06 -2.14
N MET A 194 3.42 26.53 -2.32
CA MET A 194 2.33 26.61 -1.35
C MET A 194 2.76 26.04 0.02
N ALA A 195 3.45 24.90 0.02
CA ALA A 195 3.95 24.31 1.26
C ALA A 195 4.87 25.28 2.00
N ARG A 196 5.82 25.91 1.31
CA ARG A 196 6.73 26.90 1.91
C ARG A 196 5.98 28.13 2.44
N GLU A 197 5.03 28.65 1.67
CA GLU A 197 4.21 29.80 2.06
C GLU A 197 3.40 29.55 3.34
N TRP A 198 3.03 28.27 3.59
CA TRP A 198 2.32 27.86 4.80
C TRP A 198 3.24 27.28 5.90
N GLY A 199 4.57 27.38 5.76
CA GLY A 199 5.53 26.87 6.72
C GLY A 199 5.51 25.34 6.86
N ILE A 200 5.04 24.62 5.81
CA ILE A 200 5.05 23.17 5.76
C ILE A 200 6.41 22.72 5.22
N GLU A 201 7.33 22.41 6.11
CA GLU A 201 8.71 22.03 5.75
C GLU A 201 8.84 20.51 5.56
N ASP A 202 8.05 19.74 6.28
CA ASP A 202 8.09 18.28 6.25
C ASP A 202 6.82 17.70 5.60
N TYR A 203 7.01 16.88 4.59
CA TYR A 203 5.94 16.13 3.91
C TYR A 203 6.53 14.89 3.25
N ALA A 204 5.67 13.88 3.02
CA ALA A 204 6.09 12.65 2.37
C ALA A 204 6.69 12.95 0.99
N SER A 205 7.92 12.49 0.77
CA SER A 205 8.57 12.59 -0.54
C SER A 205 7.72 11.89 -1.60
N PRO A 206 7.57 12.49 -2.79
CA PRO A 206 6.74 11.94 -3.86
C PRO A 206 7.39 10.74 -4.58
N ALA A 207 8.01 9.85 -3.84
CA ALA A 207 8.67 8.68 -4.40
C ALA A 207 7.71 7.48 -4.44
N GLY A 208 7.39 6.99 -5.63
CA GLY A 208 6.70 5.72 -5.83
C GLY A 208 5.18 5.80 -5.99
N GLY A 209 4.57 4.64 -6.17
CA GLY A 209 3.12 4.45 -6.20
C GLY A 209 2.52 4.51 -4.80
N CYS A 210 1.21 4.75 -4.71
CA CYS A 210 0.48 4.70 -3.44
C CYS A 210 0.16 3.25 -3.00
N CYS A 211 0.44 2.27 -3.85
CA CYS A 211 -0.02 0.90 -3.71
C CYS A 211 1.06 -0.08 -4.16
N PHE A 212 1.23 -1.19 -3.43
CA PHE A 212 2.13 -2.28 -3.81
C PHE A 212 1.76 -2.93 -5.15
N LEU A 213 0.48 -2.90 -5.55
CA LEU A 213 0.03 -3.41 -6.84
C LEU A 213 0.64 -2.69 -8.06
N THR A 214 1.32 -1.55 -7.86
CA THR A 214 2.12 -0.88 -8.91
C THR A 214 3.52 -1.44 -9.04
N ASP A 215 4.00 -2.20 -8.06
CA ASP A 215 5.31 -2.84 -8.06
C ASP A 215 5.24 -4.18 -8.81
N LYS A 216 6.20 -4.39 -9.72
CA LYS A 216 6.22 -5.59 -10.55
C LYS A 216 6.46 -6.84 -9.71
N GLN A 217 7.45 -6.81 -8.82
CA GLN A 217 7.79 -7.98 -8.00
C GLN A 217 6.64 -8.39 -7.08
N TYR A 218 5.96 -7.39 -6.48
CA TYR A 218 4.77 -7.68 -5.67
C TYR A 218 3.66 -8.30 -6.51
N SER A 219 3.40 -7.76 -7.70
CA SER A 219 2.37 -8.27 -8.60
C SER A 219 2.68 -9.69 -9.11
N ASP A 220 3.96 -9.97 -9.42
CA ASP A 220 4.40 -11.30 -9.80
C ASP A 220 4.15 -12.32 -8.67
N LYS A 221 4.46 -11.96 -7.43
CA LYS A 221 4.19 -12.81 -6.25
C LYS A 221 2.69 -13.05 -6.02
N LEU A 222 1.85 -12.05 -6.30
CA LEU A 222 0.40 -12.19 -6.20
C LEU A 222 -0.14 -13.14 -7.28
N VAL A 223 0.36 -13.04 -8.50
CA VAL A 223 0.00 -13.95 -9.60
C VAL A 223 0.46 -15.36 -9.29
N ASP A 224 1.69 -15.54 -8.78
CA ASP A 224 2.21 -16.84 -8.33
C ASP A 224 1.32 -17.48 -7.26
N LEU A 225 0.88 -16.69 -6.27
CA LEU A 225 -0.03 -17.17 -5.23
C LEU A 225 -1.33 -17.73 -5.82
N TRP A 226 -1.95 -16.97 -6.75
CA TRP A 226 -3.19 -17.39 -7.40
C TRP A 226 -3.02 -18.63 -8.28
N GLN A 227 -1.92 -18.71 -9.02
CA GLN A 227 -1.61 -19.87 -9.85
C GLN A 227 -1.36 -21.13 -9.01
N ALA A 228 -0.57 -21.02 -7.94
CA ALA A 228 -0.28 -22.15 -7.07
C ALA A 228 -1.52 -22.69 -6.36
N ARG A 229 -2.46 -21.82 -5.98
CA ARG A 229 -3.72 -22.22 -5.34
C ARG A 229 -4.84 -22.54 -6.33
N ASN A 230 -4.61 -22.36 -7.62
CA ASN A 230 -5.65 -22.41 -8.66
C ASN A 230 -6.92 -21.63 -8.27
N SER A 231 -6.74 -20.53 -7.56
CA SER A 231 -7.79 -19.63 -7.05
C SER A 231 -7.25 -18.21 -6.91
N LYS A 232 -8.10 -17.22 -7.16
CA LYS A 232 -7.78 -15.82 -6.90
C LYS A 232 -8.16 -15.35 -5.48
N GLU A 233 -8.68 -16.25 -4.67
CA GLU A 233 -8.97 -15.96 -3.28
C GLU A 233 -7.67 -15.74 -2.49
N TYR A 234 -7.73 -14.82 -1.55
CA TYR A 234 -6.62 -14.49 -0.67
C TYR A 234 -7.13 -13.96 0.66
N GLU A 235 -6.36 -14.21 1.70
CA GLU A 235 -6.56 -13.64 3.02
C GLU A 235 -5.63 -12.45 3.25
N PHE A 236 -5.90 -11.68 4.32
CA PHE A 236 -5.07 -10.53 4.67
C PHE A 236 -3.60 -10.91 4.89
N ASP A 237 -3.35 -12.01 5.57
CA ASP A 237 -1.98 -12.49 5.84
C ASP A 237 -1.24 -12.84 4.56
N ASP A 238 -1.92 -13.38 3.56
CA ASP A 238 -1.31 -13.67 2.26
C ASP A 238 -0.72 -12.40 1.65
N ILE A 239 -1.53 -11.35 1.51
CA ILE A 239 -1.11 -10.09 0.87
C ILE A 239 -0.04 -9.35 1.69
N MET A 240 0.00 -9.59 2.99
CA MET A 240 1.04 -9.04 3.86
C MET A 240 2.35 -9.80 3.70
N LEU A 241 2.34 -11.13 3.64
CA LEU A 241 3.53 -11.95 3.42
C LEU A 241 4.17 -11.69 2.05
N LEU A 242 3.38 -11.38 0.99
CA LEU A 242 3.93 -11.01 -0.32
C LEU A 242 4.82 -9.76 -0.28
N LYS A 243 4.68 -8.89 0.73
CA LYS A 243 5.48 -7.68 0.90
C LYS A 243 6.86 -7.95 1.50
N VAL A 244 7.08 -9.16 2.05
CA VAL A 244 8.21 -9.50 2.89
C VAL A 244 9.09 -10.55 2.25
N GLY A 245 10.39 -10.41 2.35
CA GLY A 245 11.36 -11.44 1.99
C GLY A 245 11.54 -11.66 0.48
N ARG A 246 12.42 -12.62 0.19
CA ARG A 246 12.55 -13.22 -1.14
C ARG A 246 11.62 -14.41 -1.22
N HIS A 247 10.88 -14.51 -2.31
CA HIS A 247 10.03 -15.65 -2.59
C HIS A 247 10.74 -16.53 -3.61
N ILE A 248 10.84 -17.82 -3.31
CA ILE A 248 11.50 -18.83 -4.15
C ILE A 248 10.55 -20.00 -4.31
N ARG A 249 10.18 -20.33 -5.55
CA ARG A 249 9.39 -21.49 -5.90
C ARG A 249 10.19 -22.33 -6.88
N TYR A 250 10.80 -23.40 -6.40
CA TYR A 250 11.50 -24.36 -7.25
C TYR A 250 10.67 -25.60 -7.55
N LYS A 251 9.56 -25.78 -6.82
CA LYS A 251 8.50 -26.77 -7.06
C LYS A 251 7.13 -26.10 -7.03
N PRO A 252 6.14 -26.60 -7.81
CA PRO A 252 4.79 -26.02 -7.84
C PRO A 252 4.08 -26.05 -6.50
N GLU A 253 4.29 -27.09 -5.69
CA GLU A 253 3.53 -27.44 -4.50
C GLU A 253 3.75 -26.46 -3.34
N TYR A 254 4.93 -25.84 -3.27
CA TYR A 254 5.27 -24.91 -2.19
C TYR A 254 6.27 -23.84 -2.61
N LYS A 255 6.34 -22.79 -1.82
CA LYS A 255 7.36 -21.72 -1.95
C LYS A 255 8.06 -21.45 -0.63
N LEU A 256 9.26 -20.92 -0.73
CA LEU A 256 10.10 -20.48 0.38
C LEU A 256 10.01 -18.97 0.50
N ILE A 257 9.72 -18.45 1.70
CA ILE A 257 9.71 -17.03 2.03
C ILE A 257 10.93 -16.78 2.91
N VAL A 258 11.97 -16.18 2.35
CA VAL A 258 13.28 -16.01 2.97
C VAL A 258 13.46 -14.56 3.42
N GLY A 259 13.55 -14.29 4.72
CA GLY A 259 13.81 -12.96 5.26
C GLY A 259 15.15 -12.39 4.78
N ARG A 260 15.22 -11.10 4.51
CA ARG A 260 16.43 -10.43 3.99
C ARG A 260 17.20 -9.69 5.07
N GLU A 261 16.49 -9.16 6.05
CA GLU A 261 17.03 -8.34 7.13
C GLU A 261 16.29 -8.60 8.45
N GLU A 262 16.81 -8.09 9.55
CA GLU A 262 16.30 -8.33 10.90
C GLU A 262 14.80 -8.00 11.05
N GLY A 263 14.35 -6.86 10.50
CA GLY A 263 12.93 -6.46 10.54
C GLY A 263 12.01 -7.45 9.85
N GLU A 264 12.43 -8.00 8.70
CA GLU A 264 11.68 -9.04 7.99
C GLU A 264 11.68 -10.37 8.75
N ASN A 265 12.82 -10.77 9.33
CA ASN A 265 12.89 -11.96 10.16
C ASN A 265 11.98 -11.87 11.39
N ASN A 266 11.96 -10.70 12.05
CA ASN A 266 11.05 -10.44 13.17
C ASN A 266 9.58 -10.50 12.75
N TYR A 267 9.25 -9.98 11.57
CA TYR A 267 7.90 -10.06 11.02
C TYR A 267 7.50 -11.51 10.73
N LEU A 268 8.35 -12.27 10.01
CA LEU A 268 8.12 -13.68 9.70
C LEU A 268 8.02 -14.55 10.96
N ASN A 269 8.69 -14.15 12.04
CA ASN A 269 8.62 -14.88 13.33
C ASN A 269 7.20 -14.94 13.89
N GLY A 270 6.34 -13.96 13.60
CA GLY A 270 4.92 -13.98 13.97
C GLY A 270 4.10 -15.10 13.31
N TYR A 271 4.62 -15.69 12.23
CA TYR A 271 3.92 -16.71 11.44
C TYR A 271 4.41 -18.15 11.70
N LYS A 272 5.32 -18.38 12.63
CA LYS A 272 5.89 -19.71 12.92
C LYS A 272 4.86 -20.78 13.28
N ASN A 273 3.73 -20.38 13.86
CA ASN A 273 2.68 -21.32 14.24
C ASN A 273 1.73 -21.66 13.09
N GLN A 274 1.85 -20.96 11.95
CA GLN A 274 1.00 -21.13 10.78
C GLN A 274 1.72 -21.85 9.63
N PHE A 275 3.07 -21.79 9.62
CA PHE A 275 3.90 -22.34 8.55
C PHE A 275 5.02 -23.21 9.11
N ILE A 276 5.41 -24.23 8.34
CA ILE A 276 6.70 -24.89 8.55
C ILE A 276 7.76 -23.79 8.47
N HIS A 277 8.67 -23.74 9.44
CA HIS A 277 9.71 -22.73 9.45
C HIS A 277 11.10 -23.33 9.63
N VAL A 278 12.07 -22.72 8.97
CA VAL A 278 13.44 -23.19 8.91
C VAL A 278 14.40 -22.09 9.34
N TYR A 279 15.42 -22.43 10.09
CA TYR A 279 16.54 -21.55 10.39
C TYR A 279 17.86 -22.35 10.41
N CYS A 280 18.97 -21.64 10.36
CA CYS A 280 20.30 -22.26 10.46
C CYS A 280 20.77 -22.20 11.93
N SER A 281 21.12 -23.37 12.51
CA SER A 281 21.65 -23.45 13.87
C SER A 281 23.18 -23.30 13.95
N SER A 282 23.89 -23.64 12.89
CA SER A 282 25.36 -23.59 12.86
C SER A 282 25.94 -22.23 12.47
N HIS A 283 25.18 -21.39 11.74
CA HIS A 283 25.60 -20.10 11.25
C HIS A 283 24.47 -19.08 11.32
N GLN A 284 24.80 -17.81 11.44
CA GLN A 284 23.79 -16.74 11.35
C GLN A 284 23.11 -16.75 9.98
N GLY A 285 21.79 -16.70 9.96
CA GLY A 285 21.01 -16.76 8.73
C GLY A 285 19.59 -16.18 8.91
N PRO A 286 18.81 -16.15 7.82
CA PRO A 286 17.42 -15.71 7.87
C PRO A 286 16.51 -16.74 8.54
N LEU A 287 15.33 -16.24 8.97
CA LEU A 287 14.17 -17.07 9.19
C LEU A 287 13.49 -17.31 7.83
N ILE A 288 13.08 -18.56 7.60
CA ILE A 288 12.40 -18.98 6.39
C ILE A 288 11.06 -19.60 6.74
N LEU A 289 10.02 -19.25 5.99
CA LEU A 289 8.72 -19.94 6.03
C LEU A 289 8.57 -20.77 4.75
N ILE A 290 7.90 -21.91 4.87
CA ILE A 290 7.52 -22.76 3.74
C ILE A 290 6.00 -22.69 3.62
N ASP A 291 5.51 -22.18 2.51
CA ASP A 291 4.09 -21.96 2.21
C ASP A 291 3.65 -22.93 1.11
N GLY A 292 2.79 -23.88 1.46
CA GLY A 292 2.25 -24.93 0.61
C GLY A 292 2.53 -26.36 1.12
N ASP A 293 2.30 -27.34 0.26
CA ASP A 293 2.41 -28.77 0.59
C ASP A 293 3.87 -29.24 0.49
N PHE A 294 4.58 -29.17 1.61
CA PHE A 294 5.99 -29.53 1.68
C PHE A 294 6.18 -31.03 1.92
N ASP A 295 6.88 -31.70 0.98
CA ASP A 295 7.28 -33.06 1.13
C ASP A 295 8.61 -33.18 1.91
N LYS A 296 8.62 -34.04 2.96
CA LYS A 296 9.85 -34.32 3.74
C LYS A 296 10.97 -34.93 2.90
N ALA A 297 10.66 -35.54 1.76
CA ALA A 297 11.68 -36.01 0.81
C ALA A 297 12.51 -34.87 0.19
N ASP A 298 12.02 -33.63 0.25
CA ASP A 298 12.70 -32.45 -0.27
C ASP A 298 13.59 -31.71 0.75
N GLU A 299 13.66 -32.21 1.99
CA GLU A 299 14.39 -31.52 3.08
C GLU A 299 15.85 -31.23 2.71
N ASP A 300 16.58 -32.22 2.22
CA ASP A 300 18.00 -32.06 1.89
C ASP A 300 18.22 -31.03 0.79
N PHE A 301 17.44 -31.11 -0.28
CA PHE A 301 17.55 -30.15 -1.40
C PHE A 301 17.12 -28.74 -0.98
N THR A 302 16.03 -28.63 -0.22
CA THR A 302 15.59 -27.37 0.36
C THR A 302 16.66 -26.78 1.27
N ALA A 303 17.25 -27.60 2.17
CA ALA A 303 18.32 -27.17 3.06
C ALA A 303 19.54 -26.64 2.30
N GLN A 304 19.93 -27.28 1.17
CA GLN A 304 21.03 -26.81 0.33
C GLN A 304 20.72 -25.42 -0.24
N ILE A 305 19.50 -25.19 -0.78
CA ILE A 305 19.06 -23.86 -1.26
C ILE A 305 19.10 -22.85 -0.12
N LEU A 306 18.53 -23.18 1.05
CA LEU A 306 18.42 -22.26 2.19
C LEU A 306 19.79 -21.95 2.81
N GLY A 307 20.70 -22.91 2.86
CA GLY A 307 22.08 -22.73 3.32
C GLY A 307 22.81 -21.61 2.58
N ARG A 308 22.46 -21.37 1.31
CA ARG A 308 23.02 -20.27 0.49
C ARG A 308 22.73 -18.89 1.06
N PHE A 309 21.65 -18.70 1.80
CA PHE A 309 21.24 -17.41 2.35
C PHE A 309 21.80 -17.14 3.75
N THR A 310 22.58 -18.09 4.30
CA THR A 310 23.24 -17.95 5.61
C THR A 310 24.63 -17.35 5.49
N GLN A 311 25.24 -16.98 6.63
CA GLN A 311 26.65 -16.59 6.66
C GLN A 311 27.57 -17.79 6.35
N GLY A 312 27.09 -19.01 6.51
CA GLY A 312 27.77 -20.26 6.15
C GLY A 312 27.71 -20.64 4.68
N LYS A 313 27.27 -19.76 3.79
CA LYS A 313 27.09 -20.01 2.34
C LYS A 313 28.29 -20.58 1.59
N ASN A 314 29.49 -20.45 2.14
CA ASN A 314 30.75 -20.98 1.59
C ASN A 314 31.40 -22.03 2.52
N ALA A 315 30.71 -22.44 3.58
CA ALA A 315 31.20 -23.49 4.50
C ALA A 315 31.09 -24.87 3.85
N GLU A 316 31.84 -25.84 4.36
CA GLU A 316 31.75 -27.24 3.93
C GLU A 316 30.37 -27.82 4.23
N SER A 317 29.77 -27.40 5.36
CA SER A 317 28.41 -27.78 5.74
C SER A 317 27.74 -26.72 6.62
N VAL A 318 26.41 -26.70 6.59
CA VAL A 318 25.56 -25.94 7.48
C VAL A 318 24.48 -26.86 8.06
N THR A 319 24.03 -26.58 9.28
CA THR A 319 22.92 -27.32 9.90
C THR A 319 21.65 -26.48 9.82
N MET A 320 20.69 -26.96 9.07
CA MET A 320 19.35 -26.34 8.93
C MET A 320 18.36 -27.10 9.81
N VAL A 321 17.56 -26.36 10.59
CA VAL A 321 16.56 -26.93 11.51
C VAL A 321 15.17 -26.65 10.94
N PHE A 322 14.47 -27.72 10.56
CA PHE A 322 13.08 -27.69 10.13
C PHE A 322 12.18 -27.87 11.35
N ASN A 323 11.21 -26.98 11.51
CA ASN A 323 10.19 -27.08 12.55
C ASN A 323 8.83 -27.24 11.88
N TYR A 324 8.18 -28.35 12.16
CA TYR A 324 6.91 -28.72 11.56
C TYR A 324 5.72 -28.27 12.41
N LEU A 325 4.55 -28.19 11.77
CA LEU A 325 3.31 -27.78 12.44
C LEU A 325 2.81 -28.80 13.49
N ASP A 326 3.26 -30.04 13.40
CA ASP A 326 2.97 -31.09 14.40
C ASP A 326 3.84 -30.98 15.68
N GLY A 327 4.69 -29.95 15.76
CA GLY A 327 5.59 -29.72 16.87
C GLY A 327 6.91 -30.49 16.82
N THR A 328 7.11 -31.31 15.79
CA THR A 328 8.39 -32.04 15.59
C THR A 328 9.42 -31.13 14.94
N SER A 329 10.70 -31.41 15.16
CA SER A 329 11.79 -30.73 14.48
C SER A 329 12.83 -31.74 13.98
N LYS A 330 13.53 -31.36 12.90
CA LYS A 330 14.59 -32.18 12.28
C LYS A 330 15.77 -31.29 11.91
N GLU A 331 16.96 -31.75 12.27
CA GLU A 331 18.22 -31.17 11.81
C GLU A 331 18.67 -31.87 10.51
N VAL A 332 19.08 -31.05 9.55
CA VAL A 332 19.59 -31.50 8.25
C VAL A 332 20.94 -30.82 8.01
N VAL A 333 21.98 -31.61 7.88
CA VAL A 333 23.34 -31.14 7.63
C VAL A 333 23.65 -31.26 6.17
N VAL A 334 23.89 -30.14 5.50
CA VAL A 334 24.10 -30.10 4.04
C VAL A 334 25.23 -29.16 3.67
N LYS A 335 25.81 -29.38 2.50
CA LYS A 335 26.66 -28.38 1.82
C LYS A 335 25.73 -27.35 1.17
N PRO A 336 25.94 -26.03 1.42
CA PRO A 336 25.14 -24.99 0.76
C PRO A 336 25.25 -25.05 -0.76
N MET A 337 24.13 -24.86 -1.46
CA MET A 337 24.09 -24.85 -2.91
C MET A 337 24.97 -23.71 -3.48
N PRO A 338 25.81 -23.96 -4.50
CA PRO A 338 26.54 -22.91 -5.20
C PRO A 338 25.61 -21.86 -5.83
N ALA A 339 26.10 -20.63 -5.96
CA ALA A 339 25.26 -19.51 -6.43
C ALA A 339 24.75 -19.70 -7.86
N ASP A 340 25.54 -20.33 -8.70
CA ASP A 340 25.28 -20.61 -10.12
C ASP A 340 24.29 -21.76 -10.34
N GLU A 341 24.07 -22.59 -9.33
CA GLU A 341 23.06 -23.65 -9.35
C GLU A 341 21.66 -23.17 -8.96
N ILE A 342 21.55 -22.02 -8.25
CA ILE A 342 20.25 -21.42 -7.96
C ILE A 342 19.72 -20.73 -9.22
N LYS A 343 18.69 -21.32 -9.78
CA LYS A 343 18.10 -20.84 -11.03
C LYS A 343 17.37 -19.52 -10.83
N LYS A 344 17.53 -18.60 -11.77
CA LYS A 344 16.84 -17.29 -11.73
C LYS A 344 15.34 -17.42 -11.80
N GLU A 345 14.84 -18.43 -12.51
CA GLU A 345 13.43 -18.74 -12.67
C GLU A 345 12.73 -19.21 -11.39
N TRP A 346 13.48 -19.60 -10.36
CA TRP A 346 12.92 -19.92 -9.05
C TRP A 346 12.52 -18.69 -8.25
N TYR A 347 13.09 -17.52 -8.56
CA TYR A 347 12.72 -16.26 -7.90
C TYR A 347 11.44 -15.70 -8.50
N ILE A 348 10.50 -15.35 -7.61
CA ILE A 348 9.23 -14.75 -7.95
C ILE A 348 9.34 -13.23 -7.85
#